data_65bac41ee2868cf973e65cc324b928c6
#
_entry.id   65bac41ee2868cf973e65cc324b928c6
#
_cell.length_a   1.000
_cell.length_b   1.000
_cell.length_c   1.000
_cell.angle_alpha   90.00
_cell.angle_beta   90.00
_cell.angle_gamma   90.00
#
_symmetry.space_group_name_H-M   'P 1'
#
loop_
_entity.id
_entity.type
_entity.pdbx_description
1 polymer ?
#
loop_
_entity_poly.entity_id
_entity_poly.type
_entity_poly.pdbx_seq_one_letter_code
_entity_poly.pdbx_strand_id
1 'polypeptide(L)'
;MRYLTAGETHGPQLTAIVEGLPSNLKIDFEELNYQLHRRQLGHGRGKRMQIEKDTARIVGGVRHGRTTGAPVALVIENKDWQNWAHVMNVEPVEGTDEELRRVHRPRPGHADLNGGLKYNLKDLRNVLERSSARETAARVAVGALARQLLAEFGIKIAGQVIRIGEIEARRYDLPIDEIARITEESPVRVVDKEAEAKMIEHIDKIRSEGDSIGGVVEVIVEGVPIGLGSHVQYDRKLDARIAMAVVSINAFKGVEFGIG
;
A
#
# COMPACT_ATOMS: atom_id res chain seq x y z
N MET A 1 9.69 -15.10 -0.82
CA MET A 1 9.17 -14.14 -1.82
C MET A 1 9.92 -12.82 -1.68
N ARG A 2 10.33 -12.22 -2.77
CA ARG A 2 11.00 -10.91 -2.86
C ARG A 2 10.27 -10.08 -3.93
N TYR A 3 10.30 -8.76 -3.81
CA TYR A 3 9.73 -7.89 -4.84
C TYR A 3 10.53 -6.60 -4.98
N LEU A 4 10.40 -5.98 -6.15
CA LEU A 4 10.86 -4.63 -6.45
C LEU A 4 9.69 -3.82 -7.00
N THR A 5 9.67 -2.52 -6.70
CA THR A 5 8.72 -1.58 -7.27
C THR A 5 9.46 -0.46 -7.98
N ALA A 6 8.91 0.02 -9.07
CA ALA A 6 9.41 1.15 -9.85
C ALA A 6 8.26 2.03 -10.30
N GLY A 7 8.59 3.24 -10.73
CA GLY A 7 7.62 4.22 -11.23
C GLY A 7 7.37 5.36 -10.24
N GLU A 8 6.88 6.44 -10.78
CA GLU A 8 6.60 7.72 -10.14
C GLU A 8 5.09 7.94 -10.05
N THR A 9 4.68 8.75 -9.09
CA THR A 9 3.25 9.06 -8.87
C THR A 9 2.54 9.58 -10.10
N HIS A 10 3.20 10.49 -10.83
CA HIS A 10 2.67 11.09 -12.04
C HIS A 10 3.37 10.59 -13.30
N GLY A 11 4.19 9.53 -13.20
CA GLY A 11 4.75 8.82 -14.34
C GLY A 11 3.68 8.02 -15.10
N PRO A 12 4.03 7.37 -16.20
CA PRO A 12 3.06 6.65 -17.05
C PRO A 12 2.43 5.45 -16.35
N GLN A 13 3.18 4.81 -15.45
CA GLN A 13 2.72 3.62 -14.72
C GLN A 13 3.57 3.34 -13.49
N LEU A 14 3.03 2.51 -12.61
CA LEU A 14 3.82 1.81 -11.60
C LEU A 14 4.10 0.37 -12.08
N THR A 15 5.27 -0.13 -11.75
CA THR A 15 5.70 -1.49 -12.09
C THR A 15 6.12 -2.21 -10.82
N ALA A 16 5.77 -3.49 -10.71
CA ALA A 16 6.30 -4.38 -9.69
C ALA A 16 6.80 -5.67 -10.31
N ILE A 17 7.90 -6.20 -9.77
CA ILE A 17 8.42 -7.52 -10.11
C ILE A 17 8.43 -8.35 -8.84
N VAL A 18 7.79 -9.52 -8.88
CA VAL A 18 7.67 -10.46 -7.75
C VAL A 18 8.39 -11.75 -8.09
N GLU A 19 9.32 -12.14 -7.24
CA GLU A 19 10.09 -13.38 -7.36
C GLU A 19 9.78 -14.33 -6.20
N GLY A 20 9.80 -15.63 -6.47
CA GLY A 20 9.62 -16.69 -5.47
C GLY A 20 8.18 -17.14 -5.27
N LEU A 21 7.29 -16.89 -6.24
CA LEU A 21 6.02 -17.60 -6.33
C LEU A 21 6.25 -18.99 -6.94
N PRO A 22 5.63 -20.05 -6.38
CA PRO A 22 5.74 -21.40 -6.97
C PRO A 22 5.08 -21.43 -8.35
N SER A 23 5.50 -22.38 -9.19
CA SER A 23 4.80 -22.68 -10.44
C SER A 23 3.41 -23.26 -10.17
N ASN A 24 2.51 -23.09 -11.14
CA ASN A 24 1.13 -23.62 -11.14
C ASN A 24 0.18 -23.01 -10.09
N LEU A 25 0.57 -21.97 -9.36
CA LEU A 25 -0.39 -21.21 -8.55
C LEU A 25 -1.44 -20.60 -9.51
N LYS A 26 -2.71 -20.90 -9.27
CA LYS A 26 -3.82 -20.29 -10.01
C LYS A 26 -3.97 -18.85 -9.56
N ILE A 27 -4.01 -17.92 -10.51
CA ILE A 27 -4.22 -16.50 -10.21
C ILE A 27 -5.68 -16.11 -10.40
N ASP A 28 -6.24 -15.55 -9.36
CA ASP A 28 -7.53 -14.86 -9.39
C ASP A 28 -7.29 -13.38 -9.70
N PHE A 29 -7.63 -12.97 -10.92
CA PHE A 29 -7.45 -11.59 -11.39
C PHE A 29 -8.51 -10.64 -10.81
N GLU A 30 -9.69 -11.15 -10.46
CA GLU A 30 -10.75 -10.37 -9.84
C GLU A 30 -10.33 -10.00 -8.41
N GLU A 31 -9.84 -10.97 -7.65
CA GLU A 31 -9.29 -10.73 -6.30
C GLU A 31 -8.11 -9.74 -6.34
N LEU A 32 -7.20 -9.87 -7.31
CA LEU A 32 -6.08 -8.95 -7.49
C LEU A 32 -6.58 -7.50 -7.63
N ASN A 33 -7.55 -7.27 -8.50
CA ASN A 33 -8.10 -5.94 -8.77
C ASN A 33 -9.03 -5.47 -7.66
N TYR A 34 -9.73 -6.38 -6.98
CA TYR A 34 -10.52 -6.07 -5.79
C TYR A 34 -9.64 -5.48 -4.66
N GLN A 35 -8.46 -6.03 -4.40
CA GLN A 35 -7.55 -5.48 -3.40
C GLN A 35 -7.08 -4.04 -3.75
N LEU A 36 -6.84 -3.76 -5.03
CA LEU A 36 -6.54 -2.40 -5.50
C LEU A 36 -7.74 -1.46 -5.32
N HIS A 37 -8.94 -1.92 -5.62
CA HIS A 37 -10.17 -1.16 -5.38
C HIS A 37 -10.35 -0.85 -3.89
N ARG A 38 -10.17 -1.85 -3.00
CA ARG A 38 -10.23 -1.66 -1.53
C ARG A 38 -9.29 -0.56 -1.05
N ARG A 39 -8.07 -0.49 -1.61
CA ARG A 39 -7.11 0.56 -1.27
C ARG A 39 -7.67 1.96 -1.52
N GLN A 40 -8.55 2.13 -2.49
CA GLN A 40 -9.11 3.42 -2.89
C GLN A 40 -10.33 3.84 -2.06
N LEU A 41 -10.96 2.92 -1.34
CA LEU A 41 -12.11 3.18 -0.49
C LEU A 41 -11.70 3.82 0.85
N GLY A 42 -12.67 4.42 1.52
CA GLY A 42 -12.56 4.96 2.87
C GLY A 42 -12.92 6.44 2.98
N HIS A 43 -13.37 6.83 4.19
CA HIS A 43 -13.70 8.21 4.53
C HIS A 43 -12.44 9.11 4.57
N GLY A 44 -12.57 10.37 4.25
CA GLY A 44 -11.46 11.34 4.29
C GLY A 44 -10.43 11.22 3.16
N ARG A 45 -10.64 10.32 2.20
CA ARG A 45 -9.74 10.18 1.04
C ARG A 45 -9.74 11.43 0.15
N GLY A 46 -8.56 11.77 -0.39
CA GLY A 46 -8.41 12.92 -1.27
C GLY A 46 -9.14 12.75 -2.62
N LYS A 47 -9.46 13.87 -3.28
CA LYS A 47 -10.18 13.92 -4.57
C LYS A 47 -9.52 13.05 -5.66
N ARG A 48 -8.21 12.89 -5.63
CA ARG A 48 -7.46 12.06 -6.58
C ARG A 48 -7.90 10.59 -6.58
N MET A 49 -8.29 10.04 -5.42
CA MET A 49 -8.76 8.66 -5.32
C MET A 49 -10.06 8.39 -6.08
N GLN A 50 -10.82 9.44 -6.43
CA GLN A 50 -12.03 9.33 -7.25
C GLN A 50 -11.70 9.18 -8.75
N ILE A 51 -10.54 9.69 -9.17
CA ILE A 51 -10.05 9.62 -10.56
C ILE A 51 -9.33 8.31 -10.82
N GLU A 52 -8.55 7.85 -9.83
CA GLU A 52 -7.75 6.63 -9.91
C GLU A 52 -8.67 5.39 -9.73
N LYS A 53 -8.94 4.68 -10.80
CA LYS A 53 -9.50 3.32 -10.77
C LYS A 53 -8.38 2.35 -11.13
N ASP A 54 -7.53 2.09 -10.14
CA ASP A 54 -6.35 1.25 -10.33
C ASP A 54 -6.73 -0.18 -10.69
N THR A 55 -6.12 -0.67 -11.74
CA THR A 55 -6.14 -2.07 -12.12
C THR A 55 -4.72 -2.53 -12.41
N ALA A 56 -4.37 -3.72 -11.94
CA ALA A 56 -3.08 -4.31 -12.23
C ALA A 56 -3.19 -5.27 -13.42
N ARG A 57 -2.27 -5.11 -14.37
CA ARG A 57 -2.10 -6.03 -15.49
C ARG A 57 -0.81 -6.83 -15.29
N ILE A 58 -0.93 -8.16 -15.33
CA ILE A 58 0.24 -9.05 -15.33
C ILE A 58 0.80 -9.10 -16.74
N VAL A 59 2.09 -8.82 -16.89
CA VAL A 59 2.78 -8.76 -18.19
C VAL A 59 3.87 -9.82 -18.35
N GLY A 60 4.14 -10.61 -17.31
CA GLY A 60 5.12 -11.70 -17.35
C GLY A 60 4.94 -12.64 -16.15
N GLY A 61 5.48 -13.87 -16.23
CA GLY A 61 5.50 -14.85 -15.15
C GLY A 61 4.20 -15.64 -14.93
N VAL A 62 3.15 -15.37 -15.73
CA VAL A 62 1.88 -16.10 -15.69
C VAL A 62 1.47 -16.48 -17.10
N ARG A 63 0.97 -17.70 -17.27
CA ARG A 63 0.43 -18.22 -18.53
C ARG A 63 -0.83 -19.02 -18.27
N HIS A 64 -1.88 -18.74 -19.04
CA HIS A 64 -3.21 -19.39 -18.89
C HIS A 64 -3.72 -19.35 -17.44
N GLY A 65 -3.54 -18.19 -16.76
CA GLY A 65 -4.00 -18.00 -15.39
C GLY A 65 -3.18 -18.71 -14.31
N ARG A 66 -2.00 -19.28 -14.65
CA ARG A 66 -1.13 -19.94 -13.69
C ARG A 66 0.28 -19.38 -13.74
N THR A 67 0.91 -19.27 -12.58
CA THR A 67 2.32 -18.89 -12.46
C THR A 67 3.22 -19.93 -13.11
N THR A 68 4.35 -19.49 -13.65
CA THR A 68 5.33 -20.35 -14.32
C THR A 68 6.55 -20.68 -13.45
N GLY A 69 6.63 -20.11 -12.23
CA GLY A 69 7.83 -20.14 -11.39
C GLY A 69 8.86 -19.05 -11.75
N ALA A 70 8.70 -18.37 -12.89
CA ALA A 70 9.48 -17.19 -13.25
C ALA A 70 9.01 -15.96 -12.46
N PRO A 71 9.81 -14.87 -12.40
CA PRO A 71 9.35 -13.61 -11.83
C PRO A 71 8.05 -13.12 -12.51
N VAL A 72 7.11 -12.70 -11.68
CA VAL A 72 5.85 -12.11 -12.14
C VAL A 72 6.00 -10.61 -12.24
N ALA A 73 5.73 -10.05 -13.41
CA ALA A 73 5.75 -8.62 -13.65
C ALA A 73 4.32 -8.06 -13.71
N LEU A 74 4.09 -6.98 -12.94
CA LEU A 74 2.83 -6.27 -12.80
C LEU A 74 3.00 -4.82 -13.25
N VAL A 75 2.02 -4.28 -13.93
CA VAL A 75 1.94 -2.86 -14.27
C VAL A 75 0.58 -2.29 -13.85
N ILE A 76 0.60 -1.07 -13.32
CA ILE A 76 -0.58 -0.29 -12.95
C ILE A 76 -0.47 1.03 -13.70
N GLU A 77 -1.29 1.22 -14.72
CA GLU A 77 -1.29 2.41 -15.56
C GLU A 77 -1.76 3.64 -14.78
N ASN A 78 -1.16 4.79 -15.06
CA ASN A 78 -1.61 6.07 -14.53
C ASN A 78 -2.59 6.71 -15.50
N LYS A 79 -3.87 6.76 -15.12
CA LYS A 79 -4.93 7.36 -15.95
C LYS A 79 -4.78 8.87 -16.13
N ASP A 80 -4.05 9.53 -15.24
CA ASP A 80 -3.76 10.97 -15.31
C ASP A 80 -2.50 11.29 -16.12
N TRP A 81 -1.84 10.30 -16.72
CA TRP A 81 -0.58 10.44 -17.43
C TRP A 81 -0.59 11.55 -18.49
N GLN A 82 -1.65 11.68 -19.25
CA GLN A 82 -1.75 12.67 -20.33
C GLN A 82 -1.56 14.12 -19.83
N ASN A 83 -1.99 14.40 -18.60
CA ASN A 83 -1.84 15.70 -17.94
C ASN A 83 -0.42 15.94 -17.40
N TRP A 84 0.43 14.91 -17.40
CA TRP A 84 1.77 14.94 -16.81
C TRP A 84 2.89 14.62 -17.80
N ALA A 85 2.58 14.12 -18.98
CA ALA A 85 3.54 13.64 -19.95
C ALA A 85 4.63 14.68 -20.29
N HIS A 86 4.24 15.96 -20.41
CA HIS A 86 5.17 17.05 -20.68
C HIS A 86 6.12 17.38 -19.50
N VAL A 87 5.80 16.96 -18.27
CA VAL A 87 6.64 17.17 -17.08
C VAL A 87 7.43 15.93 -16.70
N MET A 88 6.82 14.75 -16.87
CA MET A 88 7.33 13.48 -16.35
C MET A 88 7.80 12.52 -17.45
N ASN A 89 7.98 12.99 -18.67
CA ASN A 89 8.47 12.15 -19.76
C ASN A 89 9.88 11.63 -19.46
N VAL A 90 10.15 10.40 -19.87
CA VAL A 90 11.46 9.76 -19.72
C VAL A 90 12.49 10.38 -20.67
N GLU A 91 12.04 10.68 -21.89
CA GLU A 91 12.87 11.32 -22.91
C GLU A 91 12.75 12.84 -22.81
N PRO A 92 13.82 13.58 -23.15
CA PRO A 92 13.74 15.03 -23.25
C PRO A 92 12.64 15.46 -24.22
N VAL A 93 11.81 16.40 -23.81
CA VAL A 93 10.78 17.00 -24.67
C VAL A 93 11.22 18.40 -25.05
N GLU A 94 11.39 18.65 -26.35
CA GLU A 94 11.79 19.94 -26.87
C GLU A 94 10.78 21.05 -26.53
N GLY A 95 11.24 22.19 -26.06
CA GLY A 95 10.37 23.29 -25.63
C GLY A 95 9.71 23.11 -24.26
N THR A 96 10.09 22.09 -23.50
CA THR A 96 9.60 21.94 -22.12
C THR A 96 10.17 23.02 -21.22
N ASP A 97 9.31 23.74 -20.51
CA ASP A 97 9.71 24.63 -19.43
C ASP A 97 10.15 23.79 -18.22
N GLU A 98 11.47 23.74 -17.96
CA GLU A 98 12.05 22.98 -16.85
C GLU A 98 11.58 23.47 -15.48
N GLU A 99 11.11 24.72 -15.36
CA GLU A 99 10.56 25.26 -14.13
C GLU A 99 9.09 24.87 -13.94
N LEU A 100 8.44 24.35 -14.97
CA LEU A 100 7.03 23.95 -14.89
C LEU A 100 6.86 22.81 -13.89
N ARG A 101 6.05 23.08 -12.86
CA ARG A 101 5.78 22.14 -11.76
C ARG A 101 7.02 21.70 -10.98
N ARG A 102 8.14 22.39 -11.09
CA ARG A 102 9.33 22.14 -10.28
C ARG A 102 9.05 22.35 -8.80
N VAL A 103 9.62 21.50 -7.94
CA VAL A 103 9.45 21.55 -6.49
C VAL A 103 10.72 22.08 -5.84
N HIS A 104 10.68 23.34 -5.39
CA HIS A 104 11.81 24.01 -4.75
C HIS A 104 11.81 23.90 -3.22
N ARG A 105 10.62 23.67 -2.61
CA ARG A 105 10.45 23.65 -1.16
C ARG A 105 10.15 22.23 -0.70
N PRO A 106 10.97 21.69 0.23
CA PRO A 106 10.70 20.37 0.80
C PRO A 106 9.46 20.41 1.69
N ARG A 107 8.66 19.38 1.65
CA ARG A 107 7.50 19.21 2.52
C ARG A 107 7.97 18.72 3.90
N PRO A 108 7.46 19.30 5.01
CA PRO A 108 7.72 18.79 6.36
C PRO A 108 7.30 17.32 6.49
N GLY A 109 8.11 16.52 7.18
CA GLY A 109 7.84 15.10 7.41
C GLY A 109 7.96 14.19 6.18
N HIS A 110 8.36 14.72 5.02
CA HIS A 110 8.54 13.97 3.77
C HIS A 110 10.02 13.73 3.45
N ALA A 111 10.32 12.85 2.50
CA ALA A 111 11.70 12.51 2.10
C ALA A 111 12.37 13.60 1.22
N ASP A 112 11.67 14.65 0.85
CA ASP A 112 12.07 15.62 -0.17
C ASP A 112 13.46 16.21 0.09
N LEU A 113 13.72 16.76 1.30
CA LEU A 113 15.00 17.38 1.65
C LEU A 113 16.13 16.35 1.65
N ASN A 114 15.95 15.26 2.39
CA ASN A 114 16.98 14.24 2.54
C ASN A 114 17.30 13.56 1.22
N GLY A 115 16.28 13.26 0.40
CA GLY A 115 16.46 12.67 -0.92
C GLY A 115 17.16 13.63 -1.88
N GLY A 116 16.78 14.90 -1.90
CA GLY A 116 17.42 15.94 -2.71
C GLY A 116 18.91 16.07 -2.41
N LEU A 117 19.26 16.15 -1.12
CA LEU A 117 20.65 16.23 -0.69
C LEU A 117 21.44 14.95 -0.98
N LYS A 118 20.87 13.78 -0.64
CA LYS A 118 21.55 12.48 -0.83
C LYS A 118 21.88 12.18 -2.27
N TYR A 119 20.95 12.46 -3.18
CA TYR A 119 21.07 12.12 -4.60
C TYR A 119 21.45 13.33 -5.49
N ASN A 120 21.76 14.48 -4.87
CA ASN A 120 22.13 15.72 -5.56
C ASN A 120 21.07 16.16 -6.59
N LEU A 121 19.79 16.07 -6.20
CA LEU A 121 18.66 16.44 -7.05
C LEU A 121 18.25 17.89 -6.76
N LYS A 122 18.34 18.76 -7.77
CA LYS A 122 17.94 20.17 -7.66
C LYS A 122 16.44 20.36 -7.69
N ASP A 123 15.73 19.51 -8.43
CA ASP A 123 14.28 19.44 -8.42
C ASP A 123 13.83 18.35 -7.43
N LEU A 124 13.22 18.79 -6.34
CA LEU A 124 12.71 17.87 -5.30
C LEU A 124 11.49 17.05 -5.77
N ARG A 125 10.95 17.37 -6.95
CA ARG A 125 9.91 16.55 -7.59
C ARG A 125 10.38 15.12 -7.78
N ASN A 126 11.62 14.89 -8.17
CA ASN A 126 12.16 13.55 -8.38
C ASN A 126 12.10 12.69 -7.10
N VAL A 127 12.26 13.31 -5.93
CA VAL A 127 12.10 12.62 -4.63
C VAL A 127 10.62 12.45 -4.30
N LEU A 128 9.83 13.52 -4.47
CA LEU A 128 8.40 13.55 -4.20
C LEU A 128 7.65 12.45 -4.93
N GLU A 129 7.92 12.31 -6.21
CA GLU A 129 7.25 11.35 -7.10
C GLU A 129 7.47 9.90 -6.65
N ARG A 130 8.72 9.56 -6.30
CA ARG A 130 9.05 8.20 -5.88
C ARG A 130 8.64 7.88 -4.44
N SER A 131 8.74 8.84 -3.52
CA SER A 131 8.44 8.65 -2.10
C SER A 131 6.96 8.84 -1.74
N SER A 132 6.12 9.12 -2.70
CA SER A 132 4.69 9.30 -2.54
C SER A 132 3.98 8.02 -2.13
N ALA A 133 2.87 8.17 -1.39
CA ALA A 133 1.99 7.08 -1.01
C ALA A 133 1.35 6.34 -2.22
N ARG A 134 1.44 6.88 -3.43
CA ARG A 134 1.01 6.22 -4.67
C ARG A 134 1.75 4.90 -4.90
N GLU A 135 3.02 4.80 -4.49
CA GLU A 135 3.83 3.57 -4.57
C GLU A 135 3.15 2.38 -3.88
N THR A 136 2.35 2.62 -2.84
CA THR A 136 1.63 1.56 -2.15
C THR A 136 0.62 0.82 -3.03
N ALA A 137 0.21 1.36 -4.18
CA ALA A 137 -0.62 0.61 -5.13
C ALA A 137 0.13 -0.62 -5.68
N ALA A 138 1.41 -0.48 -6.02
CA ALA A 138 2.25 -1.60 -6.42
C ALA A 138 2.43 -2.62 -5.29
N ARG A 139 2.61 -2.17 -4.04
CA ARG A 139 2.67 -3.07 -2.87
C ARG A 139 1.38 -3.84 -2.64
N VAL A 140 0.22 -3.21 -2.82
CA VAL A 140 -1.08 -3.89 -2.71
C VAL A 140 -1.24 -4.95 -3.78
N ALA A 141 -0.84 -4.68 -5.03
CA ALA A 141 -0.86 -5.68 -6.09
C ALA A 141 0.04 -6.89 -5.78
N VAL A 142 1.26 -6.63 -5.27
CA VAL A 142 2.17 -7.70 -4.79
C VAL A 142 1.56 -8.46 -3.62
N GLY A 143 0.97 -7.76 -2.65
CA GLY A 143 0.29 -8.34 -1.49
C GLY A 143 -0.91 -9.21 -1.88
N ALA A 144 -1.66 -8.82 -2.92
CA ALA A 144 -2.77 -9.62 -3.44
C ALA A 144 -2.31 -10.98 -4.01
N LEU A 145 -1.16 -11.03 -4.69
CA LEU A 145 -0.58 -12.31 -5.13
C LEU A 145 -0.10 -13.15 -3.93
N ALA A 146 0.50 -12.51 -2.93
CA ALA A 146 0.93 -13.19 -1.71
C ALA A 146 -0.25 -13.76 -0.93
N ARG A 147 -1.38 -13.03 -0.82
CA ARG A 147 -2.62 -13.53 -0.20
C ARG A 147 -3.14 -14.78 -0.88
N GLN A 148 -3.13 -14.83 -2.21
CA GLN A 148 -3.58 -16.01 -2.97
C GLN A 148 -2.69 -17.22 -2.66
N LEU A 149 -1.37 -17.03 -2.58
CA LEU A 149 -0.45 -18.10 -2.17
C LEU A 149 -0.73 -18.55 -0.73
N LEU A 150 -0.94 -17.64 0.20
CA LEU A 150 -1.23 -17.97 1.60
C LEU A 150 -2.57 -18.69 1.76
N ALA A 151 -3.56 -18.35 0.94
CA ALA A 151 -4.87 -19.02 0.93
C ALA A 151 -4.77 -20.51 0.55
N GLU A 152 -3.83 -20.92 -0.30
CA GLU A 152 -3.57 -22.33 -0.61
C GLU A 152 -3.13 -23.14 0.62
N PHE A 153 -2.63 -22.47 1.66
CA PHE A 153 -2.26 -23.07 2.94
C PHE A 153 -3.34 -22.89 4.02
N GLY A 154 -4.51 -22.35 3.66
CA GLY A 154 -5.59 -22.07 4.63
C GLY A 154 -5.31 -20.84 5.52
N ILE A 155 -4.30 -20.03 5.19
CA ILE A 155 -3.98 -18.83 5.98
C ILE A 155 -4.90 -17.68 5.56
N LYS A 156 -5.62 -17.12 6.53
CA LYS A 156 -6.52 -15.99 6.36
C LYS A 156 -5.92 -14.72 6.95
N ILE A 157 -6.18 -13.59 6.33
CA ILE A 157 -5.69 -12.27 6.78
C ILE A 157 -6.83 -11.27 6.75
N ALA A 158 -7.09 -10.62 7.87
CA ALA A 158 -8.00 -9.49 7.98
C ALA A 158 -7.30 -8.29 8.62
N GLY A 159 -7.82 -7.10 8.36
CA GLY A 159 -7.32 -5.87 8.95
C GLY A 159 -8.46 -5.02 9.46
N GLN A 160 -8.24 -4.33 10.58
CA GLN A 160 -9.18 -3.36 11.13
C GLN A 160 -8.44 -2.13 11.67
N VAL A 161 -9.14 -1.02 11.71
CA VAL A 161 -8.70 0.17 12.44
C VAL A 161 -9.13 0.03 13.89
N ILE A 162 -8.20 0.24 14.81
CA ILE A 162 -8.48 0.17 16.25
C ILE A 162 -8.34 1.53 16.94
N ARG A 163 -7.74 2.53 16.29
CA ARG A 163 -7.67 3.90 16.80
C ARG A 163 -7.50 4.90 15.67
N ILE A 164 -8.18 6.03 15.76
CA ILE A 164 -7.92 7.24 14.96
C ILE A 164 -7.81 8.43 15.92
N GLY A 165 -6.63 9.07 15.96
CA GLY A 165 -6.33 10.10 16.94
C GLY A 165 -6.49 9.58 18.36
N GLU A 166 -7.39 10.21 19.12
CA GLU A 166 -7.74 9.84 20.49
C GLU A 166 -8.93 8.87 20.58
N ILE A 167 -9.62 8.61 19.47
CA ILE A 167 -10.79 7.74 19.45
C ILE A 167 -10.33 6.28 19.31
N GLU A 168 -10.52 5.50 20.36
CA GLU A 168 -10.25 4.07 20.39
C GLU A 168 -11.53 3.27 20.13
N ALA A 169 -11.43 2.22 19.33
CA ALA A 169 -12.48 1.24 19.10
C ALA A 169 -12.42 0.11 20.16
N ARG A 170 -13.57 -0.38 20.57
CA ARG A 170 -13.64 -1.61 21.37
C ARG A 170 -13.21 -2.80 20.50
N ARG A 171 -12.47 -3.70 21.09
CA ARG A 171 -12.14 -4.99 20.46
C ARG A 171 -13.22 -6.00 20.74
N TYR A 172 -13.56 -6.76 19.71
CA TYR A 172 -14.57 -7.82 19.79
C TYR A 172 -13.89 -9.15 19.46
N ASP A 173 -14.23 -10.18 20.21
CA ASP A 173 -13.79 -11.55 19.94
C ASP A 173 -14.73 -12.16 18.88
N LEU A 174 -14.36 -11.95 17.62
CA LEU A 174 -15.13 -12.37 16.45
C LEU A 174 -14.27 -13.24 15.54
N PRO A 175 -14.88 -14.18 14.80
CA PRO A 175 -14.20 -14.91 13.74
C PRO A 175 -13.59 -13.95 12.70
N ILE A 176 -12.42 -14.29 12.15
CA ILE A 176 -11.70 -13.43 11.19
C ILE A 176 -12.53 -13.07 9.96
N ASP A 177 -13.37 -14.00 9.49
CA ASP A 177 -14.24 -13.77 8.32
C ASP A 177 -15.32 -12.73 8.64
N GLU A 178 -15.80 -12.68 9.89
CA GLU A 178 -16.77 -11.68 10.33
C GLU A 178 -16.11 -10.30 10.50
N ILE A 179 -14.92 -10.24 11.08
CA ILE A 179 -14.12 -9.00 11.15
C ILE A 179 -13.89 -8.47 9.73
N ALA A 180 -13.46 -9.32 8.80
CA ALA A 180 -13.25 -8.93 7.40
C ALA A 180 -14.52 -8.35 6.76
N ARG A 181 -15.68 -9.01 6.97
CA ARG A 181 -16.97 -8.55 6.42
C ARG A 181 -17.39 -7.20 7.00
N ILE A 182 -17.36 -7.05 8.33
CA ILE A 182 -17.80 -5.82 9.00
C ILE A 182 -16.89 -4.63 8.62
N THR A 183 -15.58 -4.85 8.60
CA THR A 183 -14.63 -3.79 8.25
C THR A 183 -14.71 -3.38 6.78
N GLU A 184 -15.15 -4.28 5.90
CA GLU A 184 -15.36 -3.94 4.49
C GLU A 184 -16.56 -2.99 4.30
N GLU A 185 -17.59 -3.11 5.13
CA GLU A 185 -18.77 -2.25 5.12
C GLU A 185 -18.51 -0.89 5.80
N SER A 186 -17.46 -0.79 6.63
CA SER A 186 -17.13 0.41 7.39
C SER A 186 -16.31 1.41 6.57
N PRO A 187 -16.72 2.69 6.47
CA PRO A 187 -15.96 3.71 5.76
C PRO A 187 -14.60 4.05 6.41
N VAL A 188 -14.40 3.68 7.68
CA VAL A 188 -13.13 3.83 8.41
C VAL A 188 -12.52 2.50 8.82
N ARG A 189 -13.03 1.37 8.30
CA ARG A 189 -12.49 0.02 8.52
C ARG A 189 -12.50 -0.43 9.98
N VAL A 190 -13.49 -0.04 10.76
CA VAL A 190 -13.62 -0.38 12.17
C VAL A 190 -14.79 -1.36 12.40
N VAL A 191 -14.66 -2.24 13.38
CA VAL A 191 -15.75 -3.16 13.79
C VAL A 191 -16.76 -2.46 14.71
N ASP A 192 -16.27 -1.57 15.57
CA ASP A 192 -17.09 -0.84 16.55
C ASP A 192 -17.88 0.30 15.89
N LYS A 193 -19.21 0.15 15.81
CA LYS A 193 -20.09 1.14 15.17
C LYS A 193 -20.20 2.47 15.94
N GLU A 194 -20.04 2.45 17.28
CA GLU A 194 -20.00 3.69 18.06
C GLU A 194 -18.71 4.47 17.79
N ALA A 195 -17.58 3.76 17.75
CA ALA A 195 -16.30 4.37 17.39
C ALA A 195 -16.29 4.84 15.94
N GLU A 196 -16.94 4.13 15.01
CA GLU A 196 -17.06 4.52 13.59
C GLU A 196 -17.59 5.95 13.43
N ALA A 197 -18.72 6.25 14.07
CA ALA A 197 -19.34 7.58 13.99
C ALA A 197 -18.44 8.67 14.55
N LYS A 198 -17.81 8.43 15.71
CA LYS A 198 -16.88 9.38 16.34
C LYS A 198 -15.60 9.58 15.51
N MET A 199 -15.07 8.53 14.92
CA MET A 199 -13.88 8.60 14.05
C MET A 199 -14.16 9.43 12.79
N ILE A 200 -15.33 9.27 12.17
CA ILE A 200 -15.75 10.05 11.00
C ILE A 200 -15.84 11.53 11.37
N GLU A 201 -16.56 11.85 12.45
CA GLU A 201 -16.69 13.22 12.93
C GLU A 201 -15.31 13.86 13.22
N HIS A 202 -14.43 13.09 13.88
CA HIS A 202 -13.09 13.56 14.23
C HIS A 202 -12.22 13.82 12.99
N ILE A 203 -12.26 12.93 11.99
CA ILE A 203 -11.58 13.13 10.70
C ILE A 203 -12.05 14.41 10.02
N ASP A 204 -13.38 14.65 9.97
CA ASP A 204 -13.94 15.81 9.32
C ASP A 204 -13.58 17.11 10.06
N LYS A 205 -13.55 17.09 11.40
CA LYS A 205 -13.07 18.19 12.23
C LYS A 205 -11.63 18.55 11.90
N ILE A 206 -10.70 17.59 12.01
CA ILE A 206 -9.27 17.80 11.74
C ILE A 206 -9.04 18.29 10.31
N ARG A 207 -9.79 17.75 9.36
CA ARG A 207 -9.74 18.19 7.97
C ARG A 207 -10.17 19.65 7.81
N SER A 208 -11.21 20.09 8.55
CA SER A 208 -11.67 21.49 8.52
C SER A 208 -10.64 22.46 9.12
N GLU A 209 -9.82 21.98 10.04
CA GLU A 209 -8.68 22.70 10.66
C GLU A 209 -7.43 22.71 9.76
N GLY A 210 -7.44 21.98 8.64
CA GLY A 210 -6.32 21.90 7.69
C GLY A 210 -5.16 21.04 8.19
N ASP A 211 -5.41 20.16 9.15
CA ASP A 211 -4.41 19.27 9.75
C ASP A 211 -4.60 17.80 9.31
N SER A 212 -3.71 16.93 9.77
CA SER A 212 -3.72 15.50 9.54
C SER A 212 -3.74 14.73 10.85
N ILE A 213 -4.32 13.53 10.81
CA ILE A 213 -4.46 12.68 11.99
C ILE A 213 -3.89 11.29 11.72
N GLY A 214 -3.21 10.73 12.70
CA GLY A 214 -2.72 9.37 12.70
C GLY A 214 -3.70 8.38 13.33
N GLY A 215 -3.34 7.10 13.27
CA GLY A 215 -4.14 6.03 13.85
C GLY A 215 -3.36 4.75 14.02
N VAL A 216 -4.04 3.72 14.49
CA VAL A 216 -3.50 2.38 14.65
C VAL A 216 -4.39 1.40 13.90
N VAL A 217 -3.75 0.59 13.08
CA VAL A 217 -4.40 -0.53 12.38
C VAL A 217 -3.93 -1.84 12.99
N GLU A 218 -4.82 -2.79 13.11
CA GLU A 218 -4.52 -4.15 13.53
C GLU A 218 -4.67 -5.09 12.35
N VAL A 219 -3.73 -6.01 12.19
CA VAL A 219 -3.80 -7.09 11.20
C VAL A 219 -3.85 -8.41 11.92
N ILE A 220 -4.88 -9.20 11.67
CA ILE A 220 -5.10 -10.52 12.25
C ILE A 220 -4.79 -11.56 11.18
N VAL A 221 -4.06 -12.60 11.57
CA VAL A 221 -3.71 -13.72 10.70
C VAL A 221 -4.07 -15.03 11.39
N GLU A 222 -4.90 -15.84 10.75
CA GLU A 222 -5.28 -17.17 11.21
C GLU A 222 -4.77 -18.29 10.31
N GLY A 223 -4.72 -19.51 10.82
CA GLY A 223 -4.29 -20.68 10.05
C GLY A 223 -2.78 -20.78 9.85
N VAL A 224 -1.99 -20.03 10.60
CA VAL A 224 -0.54 -20.01 10.50
C VAL A 224 0.06 -21.31 11.06
N PRO A 225 0.81 -22.10 10.27
CA PRO A 225 1.45 -23.31 10.76
C PRO A 225 2.60 -22.99 11.73
N ILE A 226 2.81 -23.87 12.71
CA ILE A 226 3.95 -23.80 13.61
C ILE A 226 5.26 -23.95 12.80
N GLY A 227 6.27 -23.14 13.13
CA GLY A 227 7.61 -23.25 12.53
C GLY A 227 7.91 -22.21 11.44
N LEU A 228 7.02 -21.21 11.23
CA LEU A 228 7.37 -20.06 10.39
C LEU A 228 8.40 -19.17 11.10
N GLY A 229 9.34 -18.67 10.31
CA GLY A 229 10.49 -17.94 10.84
C GLY A 229 11.52 -18.89 11.47
N SER A 230 12.50 -18.34 12.16
CA SER A 230 13.53 -19.10 12.85
C SER A 230 14.18 -18.30 13.95
N HIS A 231 14.45 -18.92 15.10
CA HIS A 231 15.19 -18.33 16.22
C HIS A 231 16.73 -18.36 16.01
N VAL A 232 17.18 -19.11 15.01
CA VAL A 232 18.61 -19.40 14.79
C VAL A 232 19.42 -18.14 14.46
N GLN A 233 18.78 -17.14 13.77
CA GLN A 233 19.43 -15.91 13.40
C GLN A 233 18.44 -14.75 13.39
N TYR A 234 18.89 -13.53 13.74
CA TYR A 234 18.05 -12.34 13.91
C TYR A 234 17.21 -11.98 12.66
N ASP A 235 17.81 -12.10 11.48
CA ASP A 235 17.18 -11.79 10.19
C ASP A 235 16.17 -12.87 9.70
N ARG A 236 16.10 -13.99 10.41
CA ARG A 236 15.16 -15.10 10.15
C ARG A 236 13.96 -15.08 11.09
N LYS A 237 13.97 -14.26 12.12
CA LYS A 237 12.84 -14.13 13.03
C LYS A 237 11.63 -13.58 12.29
N LEU A 238 10.45 -14.16 12.53
CA LEU A 238 9.22 -13.77 11.82
C LEU A 238 8.79 -12.35 12.20
N ASP A 239 8.81 -12.01 13.47
CA ASP A 239 8.52 -10.68 14.02
C ASP A 239 9.43 -9.60 13.40
N ALA A 240 10.75 -9.84 13.33
CA ALA A 240 11.69 -8.92 12.72
C ALA A 240 11.39 -8.67 11.23
N ARG A 241 11.03 -9.70 10.48
CA ARG A 241 10.69 -9.58 9.05
C ARG A 241 9.36 -8.87 8.83
N ILE A 242 8.36 -9.14 9.66
CA ILE A 242 7.08 -8.42 9.64
C ILE A 242 7.30 -6.97 10.03
N ALA A 243 8.07 -6.68 11.09
CA ALA A 243 8.39 -5.32 11.52
C ALA A 243 9.05 -4.52 10.39
N MET A 244 10.05 -5.09 9.72
CA MET A 244 10.71 -4.47 8.56
C MET A 244 9.69 -4.16 7.44
N ALA A 245 8.81 -5.11 7.12
CA ALA A 245 7.80 -4.92 6.09
C ALA A 245 6.81 -3.81 6.45
N VAL A 246 6.28 -3.82 7.69
CA VAL A 246 5.30 -2.83 8.17
C VAL A 246 5.90 -1.43 8.24
N VAL A 247 7.07 -1.26 8.88
CA VAL A 247 7.71 0.06 9.01
C VAL A 247 8.21 0.60 7.66
N SER A 248 8.39 -0.27 6.65
CA SER A 248 8.71 0.16 5.29
C SER A 248 7.53 0.79 4.54
N ILE A 249 6.30 0.68 5.04
CA ILE A 249 5.12 1.33 4.46
C ILE A 249 5.20 2.83 4.75
N ASN A 250 4.89 3.63 3.74
CA ASN A 250 4.92 5.09 3.86
C ASN A 250 4.04 5.56 5.04
N ALA A 251 4.57 6.45 5.87
CA ALA A 251 3.96 7.04 7.06
C ALA A 251 3.76 6.09 8.27
N PHE A 252 4.05 4.81 8.18
CA PHE A 252 4.08 3.92 9.34
C PHE A 252 5.28 4.24 10.23
N LYS A 253 5.07 4.35 11.55
CA LYS A 253 6.08 4.77 12.53
C LYS A 253 6.34 3.75 13.63
N GLY A 254 5.50 2.74 13.75
CA GLY A 254 5.64 1.71 14.76
C GLY A 254 4.96 0.42 14.37
N VAL A 255 5.31 -0.64 15.07
CA VAL A 255 4.72 -1.98 14.98
C VAL A 255 4.80 -2.64 16.34
N GLU A 256 3.75 -3.33 16.70
CA GLU A 256 3.64 -4.13 17.92
C GLU A 256 3.14 -5.53 17.56
N PHE A 257 3.38 -6.51 18.42
CA PHE A 257 3.00 -7.90 18.20
C PHE A 257 2.24 -8.44 19.41
N GLY A 258 1.02 -8.98 19.17
CA GLY A 258 0.20 -9.60 20.21
C GLY A 258 -0.14 -8.63 21.33
N ILE A 259 0.08 -9.08 22.53
CA ILE A 259 -0.16 -8.30 23.76
C ILE A 259 1.08 -7.59 24.28
N GLY A 260 2.14 -7.57 23.50
CA GLY A 260 3.42 -6.90 23.83
C GLY A 260 4.52 -7.86 24.23
#